data_6f5647e5e9bd66cb96dfd8ba508686e3
#
_entry.id   6f5647e5e9bd66cb96dfd8ba508686e3
#
_cell.length_a   1.000
_cell.length_b   1.000
_cell.length_c   1.000
_cell.angle_alpha   90.00
_cell.angle_beta   90.00
_cell.angle_gamma   90.00
#
_symmetry.space_group_name_H-M   'P 1'
#
loop_
_entity.id
_entity.type
_entity.pdbx_description
1 polymer ?
#
loop_
_entity_poly.entity_id
_entity_poly.type
_entity_poly.pdbx_seq_one_letter_code
_entity_poly.pdbx_strand_id
1 'polypeptide(L)'
;MGFSLFELPNFNANSKPINENQAIGLDWSPSEFYIDSECHSGKDYGYEPQKQKHHKQLAKLQRRLVRKTKGSANYEKARIKVARLEKHISDSRKWWIENESLRLAKNYSTIGIEDLNLQGIAKFLRNAKNINDCGYANFVTRLQQKGEELGTSVIKVDRYFPSSQLCHCCGYQNHNLKLSDREWTCSNCGEHHIRDYNASINLKNEALNIRIRRAEFRSVEDVETLANLALASSGASVETESTTCESVQKATAL
;
A
#
# COMPACT_ATOMS: atom_id res chain seq x y z
N MET A 1 -22.27 9.36 17.58
CA MET A 1 -20.93 8.91 17.20
C MET A 1 -20.83 9.09 15.69
N GLY A 2 -20.14 10.15 15.25
CA GLY A 2 -20.08 10.53 13.84
C GLY A 2 -19.15 9.59 13.08
N PHE A 3 -19.67 8.96 12.05
CA PHE A 3 -18.83 8.31 11.04
C PHE A 3 -18.10 9.40 10.25
N SER A 4 -16.78 9.44 10.36
CA SER A 4 -15.93 10.25 9.51
C SER A 4 -16.13 9.81 8.06
N LEU A 5 -16.69 10.70 7.24
CA LEU A 5 -16.69 10.56 5.79
C LEU A 5 -15.22 10.45 5.34
N PHE A 6 -14.82 9.28 4.91
CA PHE A 6 -13.56 9.12 4.19
C PHE A 6 -13.65 9.98 2.93
N GLU A 7 -12.81 11.02 2.86
CA GLU A 7 -12.62 11.77 1.62
C GLU A 7 -12.26 10.78 0.50
N LEU A 8 -13.17 10.60 -0.44
CA LEU A 8 -12.91 9.81 -1.63
C LEU A 8 -11.82 10.53 -2.43
N PRO A 9 -10.68 9.91 -2.70
CA PRO A 9 -9.63 10.55 -3.48
C PRO A 9 -10.19 10.98 -4.84
N ASN A 10 -9.90 12.22 -5.23
CA ASN A 10 -10.29 12.80 -6.52
C ASN A 10 -9.87 11.85 -7.65
N PHE A 11 -10.84 11.34 -8.37
CA PHE A 11 -10.59 10.46 -9.50
C PHE A 11 -10.30 11.34 -10.71
N ASN A 12 -9.05 11.35 -11.16
CA ASN A 12 -8.69 12.04 -12.38
C ASN A 12 -9.45 11.44 -13.57
N ALA A 13 -9.91 12.30 -14.47
CA ALA A 13 -10.54 11.92 -15.75
C ALA A 13 -9.66 11.01 -16.63
N ASN A 14 -8.40 10.81 -16.28
CA ASN A 14 -7.40 10.00 -16.96
C ASN A 14 -7.17 8.62 -16.31
N SER A 15 -8.11 8.10 -15.51
CA SER A 15 -7.91 6.80 -14.88
C SER A 15 -7.84 5.68 -15.91
N LYS A 16 -6.81 4.83 -15.80
CA LYS A 16 -6.67 3.64 -16.66
C LYS A 16 -7.88 2.72 -16.47
N PRO A 17 -8.34 1.99 -17.49
CA PRO A 17 -9.42 1.01 -17.36
C PRO A 17 -9.05 -0.09 -16.35
N ILE A 18 -10.07 -0.69 -15.74
CA ILE A 18 -9.88 -1.86 -14.88
C ILE A 18 -9.49 -3.03 -15.77
N ASN A 19 -8.32 -3.60 -15.52
CA ASN A 19 -7.81 -4.75 -16.25
C ASN A 19 -7.08 -5.67 -15.26
N GLU A 20 -7.59 -6.88 -15.09
CA GLU A 20 -7.02 -7.89 -14.18
C GLU A 20 -5.59 -8.28 -14.55
N ASN A 21 -5.28 -8.32 -15.86
CA ASN A 21 -3.95 -8.62 -16.37
C ASN A 21 -2.95 -7.47 -16.15
N GLN A 22 -3.45 -6.29 -15.82
CA GLN A 22 -2.66 -5.10 -15.49
C GLN A 22 -2.82 -4.71 -14.01
N ALA A 23 -3.01 -5.69 -13.15
CA ALA A 23 -3.07 -5.51 -11.71
C ALA A 23 -1.91 -6.23 -11.02
N ILE A 24 -1.37 -5.64 -9.97
CA ILE A 24 -0.29 -6.21 -9.17
C ILE A 24 -0.54 -5.99 -7.69
N GLY A 25 -0.18 -6.96 -6.86
CA GLY A 25 -0.15 -6.83 -5.41
C GLY A 25 1.28 -6.81 -4.91
N LEU A 26 1.56 -5.99 -3.93
CA LEU A 26 2.88 -5.83 -3.32
C LEU A 26 2.79 -6.11 -1.83
N ASP A 27 3.38 -7.22 -1.39
CA ASP A 27 3.54 -7.56 0.02
C ASP A 27 4.86 -6.99 0.54
N TRP A 28 4.81 -6.22 1.63
CA TRP A 28 6.01 -5.57 2.16
C TRP A 28 6.95 -6.56 2.85
N SER A 29 8.23 -6.48 2.53
CA SER A 29 9.29 -7.28 3.15
C SER A 29 10.46 -6.41 3.58
N PRO A 30 10.95 -6.54 4.83
CA PRO A 30 12.11 -5.77 5.30
C PRO A 30 13.40 -6.08 4.55
N SER A 31 13.56 -7.32 4.04
CA SER A 31 14.77 -7.80 3.35
C SER A 31 14.73 -7.59 1.84
N GLU A 32 13.54 -7.77 1.24
CA GLU A 32 13.33 -7.74 -0.20
C GLU A 32 12.70 -6.43 -0.69
N PHE A 33 12.31 -5.55 0.21
CA PHE A 33 11.51 -4.35 0.06
C PHE A 33 10.02 -4.64 -0.18
N TYR A 34 9.70 -5.49 -1.14
CA TYR A 34 8.39 -6.11 -1.36
C TYR A 34 8.58 -7.43 -2.13
N ILE A 35 7.55 -8.26 -2.11
CA ILE A 35 7.35 -9.38 -3.02
C ILE A 35 6.07 -9.11 -3.79
N ASP A 36 6.12 -9.23 -5.11
CA ASP A 36 4.98 -8.96 -5.97
C ASP A 36 4.21 -10.24 -6.36
N SER A 37 3.03 -10.05 -6.93
CA SER A 37 2.15 -11.15 -7.37
C SER A 37 2.62 -11.83 -8.67
N GLU A 38 3.75 -11.43 -9.24
CA GLU A 38 4.43 -12.07 -10.35
C GLU A 38 5.68 -12.84 -9.89
N CYS A 39 5.83 -13.02 -8.57
CA CYS A 39 6.94 -13.72 -7.92
C CYS A 39 8.30 -13.02 -8.06
N HIS A 40 8.32 -11.70 -8.18
CA HIS A 40 9.53 -10.90 -8.12
C HIS A 40 9.61 -10.12 -6.82
N SER A 41 10.82 -9.74 -6.46
CA SER A 41 11.10 -8.90 -5.29
C SER A 41 11.61 -7.51 -5.70
N GLY A 42 11.59 -6.58 -4.79
CA GLY A 42 12.23 -5.28 -5.02
C GLY A 42 13.70 -5.39 -5.41
N LYS A 43 14.40 -6.45 -4.96
CA LYS A 43 15.80 -6.70 -5.34
C LYS A 43 15.97 -7.07 -6.81
N ASP A 44 15.02 -7.77 -7.39
CA ASP A 44 15.03 -8.10 -8.82
C ASP A 44 14.96 -6.85 -9.68
N TYR A 45 14.37 -5.78 -9.11
CA TYR A 45 14.33 -4.44 -9.70
C TYR A 45 15.40 -3.49 -9.15
N GLY A 46 16.50 -4.04 -8.62
CA GLY A 46 17.67 -3.28 -8.21
C GLY A 46 17.56 -2.59 -6.85
N TYR A 47 16.62 -3.00 -5.99
CA TYR A 47 16.62 -2.56 -4.60
C TYR A 47 17.89 -3.03 -3.89
N GLU A 48 18.58 -2.10 -3.27
CA GLU A 48 19.73 -2.38 -2.44
C GLU A 48 19.66 -1.55 -1.16
N PRO A 49 19.74 -2.18 0.03
CA PRO A 49 19.71 -1.44 1.30
C PRO A 49 20.99 -0.63 1.49
N GLN A 50 21.02 0.58 0.95
CA GLN A 50 22.19 1.46 0.81
C GLN A 50 22.92 1.72 2.14
N LYS A 51 22.19 1.84 3.24
CA LYS A 51 22.81 2.04 4.55
C LYS A 51 23.57 0.80 5.01
N GLN A 52 23.03 -0.39 4.74
CA GLN A 52 23.70 -1.65 5.05
C GLN A 52 24.96 -1.83 4.19
N LYS A 53 24.87 -1.53 2.91
CA LYS A 53 26.02 -1.53 1.97
C LYS A 53 27.15 -0.63 2.46
N HIS A 54 26.83 0.57 2.91
CA HIS A 54 27.81 1.56 3.33
C HIS A 54 28.10 1.55 4.84
N HIS A 55 27.52 0.62 5.63
CA HIS A 55 27.60 0.61 7.10
C HIS A 55 29.05 0.67 7.61
N LYS A 56 29.94 -0.18 7.10
CA LYS A 56 31.35 -0.22 7.54
C LYS A 56 32.09 1.10 7.25
N GLN A 57 31.84 1.69 6.09
CA GLN A 57 32.45 2.95 5.67
C GLN A 57 31.93 4.12 6.51
N LEU A 58 30.62 4.19 6.73
CA LEU A 58 29.99 5.22 7.55
C LEU A 58 30.50 5.18 8.99
N ALA A 59 30.51 3.99 9.60
CA ALA A 59 31.02 3.80 10.96
C ALA A 59 32.51 4.20 11.09
N LYS A 60 33.34 3.92 10.06
CA LYS A 60 34.74 4.35 10.04
C LYS A 60 34.88 5.89 9.99
N LEU A 61 34.07 6.55 9.16
CA LEU A 61 34.08 8.02 9.04
C LEU A 61 33.55 8.67 10.32
N GLN A 62 32.49 8.17 10.91
CA GLN A 62 31.92 8.69 12.16
C GLN A 62 32.92 8.53 13.32
N ARG A 63 33.58 7.37 13.48
CA ARG A 63 34.64 7.19 14.46
C ARG A 63 35.82 8.16 14.29
N ARG A 64 36.17 8.48 13.04
CA ARG A 64 37.22 9.50 12.75
C ARG A 64 36.77 10.91 13.12
N LEU A 65 35.49 11.24 12.87
CA LEU A 65 34.91 12.55 13.23
C LEU A 65 34.91 12.77 14.74
N VAL A 66 34.44 11.76 15.52
CA VAL A 66 34.37 11.86 16.99
C VAL A 66 35.75 12.11 17.63
N ARG A 67 36.82 11.60 17.02
CA ARG A 67 38.21 11.80 17.52
C ARG A 67 38.80 13.17 17.22
N LYS A 68 38.06 14.07 16.55
CA LYS A 68 38.54 15.42 16.20
C LYS A 68 37.96 16.44 17.15
N THR A 69 38.75 17.50 17.41
CA THR A 69 38.33 18.64 18.24
C THR A 69 37.27 19.44 17.48
N LYS A 70 36.07 19.59 18.06
CA LYS A 70 34.99 20.40 17.48
C LYS A 70 35.49 21.81 17.17
N GLY A 71 35.09 22.35 16.02
CA GLY A 71 35.49 23.68 15.55
C GLY A 71 36.87 23.75 14.85
N SER A 72 37.67 22.66 14.88
CA SER A 72 38.92 22.64 14.13
C SER A 72 38.68 22.41 12.64
N ALA A 73 39.59 22.91 11.79
CA ALA A 73 39.56 22.67 10.34
C ALA A 73 39.55 21.17 9.99
N ASN A 74 40.21 20.34 10.80
CA ASN A 74 40.22 18.89 10.62
C ASN A 74 38.86 18.22 11.01
N TYR A 75 38.16 18.79 11.98
CA TYR A 75 36.79 18.37 12.31
C TYR A 75 35.85 18.68 11.15
N GLU A 76 35.88 19.88 10.60
CA GLU A 76 35.03 20.26 9.47
C GLU A 76 35.28 19.40 8.22
N LYS A 77 36.56 19.13 7.89
CA LYS A 77 36.90 18.19 6.81
C LYS A 77 36.32 16.78 7.04
N ALA A 78 36.37 16.28 8.27
CA ALA A 78 35.80 14.97 8.62
C ALA A 78 34.27 14.99 8.57
N ARG A 79 33.61 16.05 9.08
CA ARG A 79 32.17 16.26 9.06
C ARG A 79 31.63 16.26 7.62
N ILE A 80 32.29 16.97 6.72
CA ILE A 80 31.92 17.01 5.30
C ILE A 80 31.97 15.60 4.67
N LYS A 81 32.97 14.78 5.01
CA LYS A 81 33.07 13.40 4.49
C LYS A 81 31.91 12.54 4.96
N VAL A 82 31.50 12.64 6.23
CA VAL A 82 30.32 11.93 6.76
C VAL A 82 29.07 12.40 6.03
N ALA A 83 28.84 13.72 5.96
CA ALA A 83 27.66 14.31 5.33
C ALA A 83 27.53 13.92 3.84
N ARG A 84 28.65 13.88 3.10
CA ARG A 84 28.66 13.45 1.69
C ARG A 84 28.23 11.99 1.54
N LEU A 85 28.70 11.09 2.41
CA LEU A 85 28.31 9.69 2.35
C LEU A 85 26.83 9.49 2.74
N GLU A 86 26.37 10.18 3.78
CA GLU A 86 24.94 10.15 4.20
C GLU A 86 24.04 10.70 3.09
N LYS A 87 24.45 11.79 2.43
CA LYS A 87 23.75 12.31 1.26
C LYS A 87 23.70 11.30 0.12
N HIS A 88 24.82 10.67 -0.21
CA HIS A 88 24.86 9.63 -1.26
C HIS A 88 23.90 8.47 -0.97
N ILE A 89 23.88 7.97 0.28
CA ILE A 89 22.96 6.92 0.73
C ILE A 89 21.49 7.35 0.55
N SER A 90 21.19 8.59 0.95
CA SER A 90 19.84 9.15 0.82
C SER A 90 19.41 9.31 -0.64
N ASP A 91 20.30 9.88 -1.46
CA ASP A 91 20.02 10.16 -2.87
C ASP A 91 19.86 8.85 -3.68
N SER A 92 20.68 7.83 -3.41
CA SER A 92 20.54 6.51 -4.05
C SER A 92 19.20 5.84 -3.73
N ARG A 93 18.74 5.95 -2.47
CA ARG A 93 17.43 5.46 -2.06
C ARG A 93 16.30 6.19 -2.77
N LYS A 94 16.34 7.52 -2.79
CA LYS A 94 15.33 8.36 -3.47
C LYS A 94 15.27 8.05 -4.95
N TRP A 95 16.42 7.87 -5.58
CA TRP A 95 16.51 7.53 -7.00
C TRP A 95 15.82 6.21 -7.30
N TRP A 96 16.08 5.16 -6.50
CA TRP A 96 15.43 3.88 -6.68
C TRP A 96 13.91 3.97 -6.48
N ILE A 97 13.46 4.62 -5.39
CA ILE A 97 12.03 4.83 -5.11
C ILE A 97 11.33 5.54 -6.28
N GLU A 98 11.94 6.59 -6.82
CA GLU A 98 11.38 7.34 -7.96
C GLU A 98 11.21 6.47 -9.20
N ASN A 99 12.26 5.74 -9.56
CA ASN A 99 12.23 4.89 -10.75
C ASN A 99 11.26 3.72 -10.60
N GLU A 100 11.25 3.09 -9.43
CA GLU A 100 10.40 1.94 -9.17
C GLU A 100 8.91 2.34 -9.10
N SER A 101 8.60 3.45 -8.43
CA SER A 101 7.24 4.00 -8.42
C SER A 101 6.75 4.34 -9.82
N LEU A 102 7.63 4.91 -10.65
CA LEU A 102 7.32 5.21 -12.04
C LEU A 102 7.12 3.95 -12.89
N ARG A 103 7.96 2.92 -12.71
CA ARG A 103 7.85 1.62 -13.41
C ARG A 103 6.50 0.98 -13.12
N LEU A 104 6.15 0.86 -11.83
CA LEU A 104 4.88 0.27 -11.40
C LEU A 104 3.69 1.07 -11.93
N ALA A 105 3.70 2.39 -11.78
CA ALA A 105 2.60 3.24 -12.24
C ALA A 105 2.45 3.24 -13.77
N LYS A 106 3.51 3.00 -14.56
CA LYS A 106 3.40 2.87 -16.02
C LYS A 106 2.80 1.53 -16.45
N ASN A 107 3.24 0.44 -15.82
CA ASN A 107 2.94 -0.91 -16.28
C ASN A 107 1.57 -1.42 -15.81
N TYR A 108 1.09 -0.95 -14.66
CA TYR A 108 -0.13 -1.48 -14.06
C TYR A 108 -1.24 -0.44 -14.01
N SER A 109 -2.48 -0.91 -14.07
CA SER A 109 -3.69 -0.10 -13.90
C SER A 109 -4.19 -0.09 -12.45
N THR A 110 -3.88 -1.16 -11.71
CA THR A 110 -4.27 -1.34 -10.31
C THR A 110 -3.08 -1.89 -9.51
N ILE A 111 -2.77 -1.26 -8.39
CA ILE A 111 -1.70 -1.70 -7.49
C ILE A 111 -2.27 -1.85 -6.09
N GLY A 112 -2.25 -3.08 -5.56
CA GLY A 112 -2.66 -3.40 -4.19
C GLY A 112 -1.46 -3.38 -3.25
N ILE A 113 -1.57 -2.66 -2.15
CA ILE A 113 -0.56 -2.60 -1.08
C ILE A 113 -1.22 -2.72 0.29
N GLU A 114 -0.49 -3.20 1.30
CA GLU A 114 -0.98 -3.20 2.67
C GLU A 114 -1.00 -1.80 3.30
N ASP A 115 -2.00 -1.51 4.14
CA ASP A 115 -2.01 -0.34 5.03
C ASP A 115 -1.20 -0.63 6.30
N LEU A 116 0.12 -0.51 6.22
CA LEU A 116 1.03 -0.84 7.32
C LEU A 116 1.17 0.29 8.34
N ASN A 117 1.01 -0.04 9.62
CA ASN A 117 1.43 0.83 10.71
C ASN A 117 2.96 0.69 10.94
N LEU A 118 3.75 1.32 10.07
CA LEU A 118 5.22 1.24 10.14
C LEU A 118 5.79 1.74 11.47
N GLN A 119 5.15 2.72 12.13
CA GLN A 119 5.57 3.20 13.45
C GLN A 119 5.35 2.15 14.54
N GLY A 120 4.22 1.44 14.50
CA GLY A 120 3.92 0.33 15.40
C GLY A 120 4.90 -0.83 15.18
N ILE A 121 5.11 -1.22 13.94
CA ILE A 121 6.05 -2.28 13.56
C ILE A 121 7.49 -1.94 14.01
N ALA A 122 7.91 -0.69 13.84
CA ALA A 122 9.23 -0.21 14.26
C ALA A 122 9.43 -0.29 15.78
N LYS A 123 8.38 -0.04 16.57
CA LYS A 123 8.42 -0.16 18.03
C LYS A 123 8.48 -1.63 18.50
N PHE A 124 7.76 -2.50 17.81
CA PHE A 124 7.62 -3.92 18.17
C PHE A 124 8.86 -4.76 17.80
N LEU A 125 9.34 -4.57 16.58
CA LEU A 125 10.54 -5.22 16.09
C LEU A 125 11.74 -4.36 16.51
N ARG A 126 12.55 -4.75 17.48
CA ARG A 126 13.81 -4.07 17.90
C ARG A 126 14.71 -3.57 16.73
N ASN A 127 14.20 -3.60 15.52
CA ASN A 127 14.77 -3.22 14.22
C ASN A 127 14.24 -1.90 13.65
N ALA A 128 13.75 -0.98 14.50
CA ALA A 128 13.22 0.33 14.09
C ALA A 128 14.12 1.08 13.09
N LYS A 129 15.45 0.92 13.23
CA LYS A 129 16.42 1.53 12.30
C LYS A 129 16.27 1.01 10.87
N ASN A 130 16.09 -0.30 10.68
CA ASN A 130 15.99 -0.89 9.35
C ASN A 130 14.68 -0.51 8.64
N ILE A 131 13.57 -0.44 9.38
CA ILE A 131 12.25 -0.09 8.84
C ILE A 131 12.23 1.37 8.38
N ASN A 132 12.76 2.29 9.21
CA ASN A 132 12.87 3.70 8.83
C ASN A 132 13.88 3.92 7.70
N ASP A 133 14.91 3.07 7.62
CA ASP A 133 15.97 3.17 6.62
C ASP A 133 15.55 2.62 5.25
N CYS A 134 14.60 1.69 5.15
CA CYS A 134 14.15 1.17 3.86
C CYS A 134 13.38 2.22 3.04
N GLY A 135 12.71 3.18 3.71
CA GLY A 135 12.00 4.27 3.05
C GLY A 135 10.65 3.86 2.45
N TYR A 136 10.04 2.78 2.95
CA TYR A 136 8.77 2.26 2.41
C TYR A 136 7.64 3.29 2.48
N ALA A 137 7.53 4.10 3.55
CA ALA A 137 6.54 5.17 3.62
C ALA A 137 6.70 6.19 2.47
N ASN A 138 7.96 6.57 2.17
CA ASN A 138 8.25 7.46 1.04
C ASN A 138 7.91 6.80 -0.31
N PHE A 139 8.17 5.50 -0.44
CA PHE A 139 7.80 4.73 -1.63
C PHE A 139 6.28 4.72 -1.83
N VAL A 140 5.50 4.41 -0.80
CA VAL A 140 4.03 4.42 -0.88
C VAL A 140 3.51 5.80 -1.29
N THR A 141 4.01 6.87 -0.65
CA THR A 141 3.63 8.25 -1.01
C THR A 141 3.97 8.56 -2.47
N ARG A 142 5.18 8.18 -2.91
CA ARG A 142 5.62 8.45 -4.28
C ARG A 142 4.85 7.62 -5.30
N LEU A 143 4.55 6.36 -4.96
CA LEU A 143 3.75 5.48 -5.80
C LEU A 143 2.33 6.04 -5.99
N GLN A 144 1.71 6.55 -4.92
CA GLN A 144 0.39 7.20 -5.00
C GLN A 144 0.44 8.43 -5.91
N GLN A 145 1.43 9.32 -5.74
CA GLN A 145 1.61 10.49 -6.61
C GLN A 145 1.78 10.10 -8.09
N LYS A 146 2.61 9.09 -8.37
CA LYS A 146 2.79 8.59 -9.75
C LYS A 146 1.53 7.90 -10.27
N GLY A 147 0.78 7.24 -9.41
CA GLY A 147 -0.53 6.67 -9.75
C GLY A 147 -1.50 7.75 -10.19
N GLU A 148 -1.61 8.83 -9.43
CA GLU A 148 -2.46 9.98 -9.78
C GLU A 148 -2.03 10.66 -11.09
N GLU A 149 -0.71 10.86 -11.29
CA GLU A 149 -0.15 11.43 -12.52
C GLU A 149 -0.46 10.58 -13.77
N LEU A 150 -0.44 9.25 -13.66
CA LEU A 150 -0.53 8.31 -14.77
C LEU A 150 -1.87 7.56 -14.86
N GLY A 151 -2.83 7.88 -14.01
CA GLY A 151 -4.16 7.25 -13.99
C GLY A 151 -4.17 5.83 -13.40
N THR A 152 -3.14 5.42 -12.67
CA THR A 152 -3.06 4.12 -12.00
C THR A 152 -3.68 4.20 -10.61
N SER A 153 -4.56 3.25 -10.29
CA SER A 153 -5.19 3.17 -8.97
C SER A 153 -4.28 2.44 -7.97
N VAL A 154 -3.74 3.17 -7.00
CA VAL A 154 -2.99 2.59 -5.90
C VAL A 154 -3.93 2.43 -4.70
N ILE A 155 -4.21 1.19 -4.34
CA ILE A 155 -5.22 0.83 -3.33
C ILE A 155 -4.53 0.26 -2.10
N LYS A 156 -4.72 0.93 -0.96
CA LYS A 156 -4.36 0.39 0.35
C LYS A 156 -5.46 -0.57 0.78
N VAL A 157 -5.09 -1.83 0.90
CA VAL A 157 -5.96 -2.88 1.44
C VAL A 157 -6.00 -2.73 2.96
N ASP A 158 -7.15 -3.03 3.55
CA ASP A 158 -7.35 -2.90 4.98
C ASP A 158 -6.28 -3.66 5.77
N ARG A 159 -5.82 -3.04 6.87
CA ARG A 159 -4.78 -3.57 7.76
C ARG A 159 -5.10 -4.93 8.36
N TYR A 160 -6.37 -5.21 8.56
CA TYR A 160 -6.85 -6.45 9.17
C TYR A 160 -7.20 -7.52 8.13
N PHE A 161 -7.02 -7.21 6.85
CA PHE A 161 -7.19 -8.19 5.80
C PHE A 161 -6.13 -9.29 5.94
N PRO A 162 -6.52 -10.56 6.11
CA PRO A 162 -5.58 -11.66 6.43
C PRO A 162 -4.84 -12.16 5.17
N SER A 163 -4.14 -11.27 4.46
CA SER A 163 -3.49 -11.53 3.17
C SER A 163 -2.62 -12.79 3.17
N SER A 164 -1.82 -12.99 4.21
CA SER A 164 -0.91 -14.14 4.32
C SER A 164 -1.59 -15.44 4.72
N GLN A 165 -2.77 -15.37 5.39
CA GLN A 165 -3.50 -16.54 5.89
C GLN A 165 -4.52 -17.09 4.89
N LEU A 166 -4.96 -16.30 3.92
CA LEU A 166 -5.91 -16.74 2.90
C LEU A 166 -5.20 -17.55 1.81
N CYS A 167 -5.79 -18.68 1.44
CA CYS A 167 -5.39 -19.41 0.25
C CYS A 167 -5.88 -18.64 -0.99
N HIS A 168 -4.97 -18.20 -1.85
CA HIS A 168 -5.35 -17.46 -3.07
C HIS A 168 -6.14 -18.29 -4.08
N CYS A 169 -6.06 -19.65 -3.98
CA CYS A 169 -6.78 -20.56 -4.89
C CYS A 169 -8.22 -20.80 -4.47
N CYS A 170 -8.49 -21.01 -3.17
CA CYS A 170 -9.82 -21.43 -2.71
C CYS A 170 -10.45 -20.56 -1.63
N GLY A 171 -9.75 -19.52 -1.15
CA GLY A 171 -10.27 -18.61 -0.13
C GLY A 171 -10.27 -19.17 1.30
N TYR A 172 -9.79 -20.40 1.52
CA TYR A 172 -9.69 -20.97 2.87
C TYR A 172 -8.72 -20.14 3.73
N GLN A 173 -9.13 -19.82 4.96
CA GLN A 173 -8.28 -19.08 5.91
C GLN A 173 -7.60 -20.02 6.90
N ASN A 174 -6.27 -20.03 6.88
CA ASN A 174 -5.45 -20.79 7.83
C ASN A 174 -5.20 -19.97 9.09
N HIS A 175 -6.05 -20.11 10.10
CA HIS A 175 -5.93 -19.40 11.39
C HIS A 175 -4.72 -19.86 12.22
N ASN A 176 -4.13 -21.03 11.91
CA ASN A 176 -3.00 -21.59 12.68
C ASN A 176 -1.64 -21.15 12.14
N LEU A 177 -1.60 -20.37 11.04
CA LEU A 177 -0.35 -19.90 10.43
C LEU A 177 0.40 -18.95 11.37
N LYS A 178 1.62 -19.31 11.70
CA LYS A 178 2.51 -18.50 12.55
C LYS A 178 3.34 -17.53 11.72
N LEU A 179 3.80 -16.45 12.35
CA LEU A 179 4.68 -15.47 11.69
C LEU A 179 6.03 -16.06 11.25
N SER A 180 6.47 -17.16 11.89
CA SER A 180 7.68 -17.89 11.54
C SER A 180 7.55 -18.73 10.27
N ASP A 181 6.32 -19.12 9.93
CA ASP A 181 6.07 -20.06 8.85
C ASP A 181 6.18 -19.32 7.51
N ARG A 182 7.11 -19.75 6.68
CA ARG A 182 7.38 -19.14 5.37
C ARG A 182 6.61 -19.82 4.25
N GLU A 183 6.27 -21.08 4.48
CA GLU A 183 5.56 -21.94 3.54
C GLU A 183 4.45 -22.68 4.27
N TRP A 184 3.36 -22.97 3.58
CA TRP A 184 2.27 -23.75 4.13
C TRP A 184 1.44 -24.41 3.03
N THR A 185 0.77 -25.51 3.37
CA THR A 185 -0.13 -26.21 2.46
C THR A 185 -1.58 -26.00 2.91
N CYS A 186 -2.44 -25.63 1.97
CA CYS A 186 -3.85 -25.41 2.23
C CYS A 186 -4.54 -26.73 2.59
N SER A 187 -5.17 -26.79 3.75
CA SER A 187 -5.89 -28.00 4.19
C SER A 187 -7.18 -28.25 3.41
N ASN A 188 -7.70 -27.26 2.69
CA ASN A 188 -8.94 -27.38 1.92
C ASN A 188 -8.69 -27.86 0.47
N CYS A 189 -7.73 -27.24 -0.25
CA CYS A 189 -7.48 -27.57 -1.65
C CYS A 189 -6.15 -28.27 -1.92
N GLY A 190 -5.28 -28.42 -0.91
CA GLY A 190 -3.97 -29.08 -1.05
C GLY A 190 -2.89 -28.22 -1.69
N GLU A 191 -3.16 -26.99 -2.10
CA GLU A 191 -2.18 -26.09 -2.73
C GLU A 191 -1.08 -25.70 -1.76
N HIS A 192 0.16 -25.69 -2.24
CA HIS A 192 1.33 -25.27 -1.47
C HIS A 192 1.65 -23.81 -1.74
N HIS A 193 1.83 -23.04 -0.66
CA HIS A 193 2.02 -21.60 -0.72
C HIS A 193 3.37 -21.17 -0.12
N ILE A 194 4.09 -20.33 -0.84
CA ILE A 194 5.09 -19.43 -0.25
C ILE A 194 4.30 -18.25 0.31
N ARG A 195 4.37 -18.01 1.63
CA ARG A 195 3.50 -17.09 2.37
C ARG A 195 3.46 -15.68 1.78
N ASP A 196 4.62 -15.07 1.55
CA ASP A 196 4.73 -13.68 1.10
C ASP A 196 4.25 -13.53 -0.37
N TYR A 197 4.49 -14.55 -1.22
CA TYR A 197 3.94 -14.60 -2.57
C TYR A 197 2.42 -14.79 -2.58
N ASN A 198 1.90 -15.70 -1.76
CA ASN A 198 0.45 -15.89 -1.60
C ASN A 198 -0.22 -14.60 -1.11
N ALA A 199 0.42 -13.87 -0.17
CA ALA A 199 -0.09 -12.59 0.32
C ALA A 199 -0.17 -11.54 -0.78
N SER A 200 0.84 -11.44 -1.64
CA SER A 200 0.83 -10.48 -2.76
C SER A 200 -0.29 -10.75 -3.77
N ILE A 201 -0.61 -12.02 -4.06
CA ILE A 201 -1.75 -12.39 -4.91
C ILE A 201 -3.07 -11.97 -4.25
N ASN A 202 -3.23 -12.24 -2.95
CA ASN A 202 -4.42 -11.85 -2.21
C ASN A 202 -4.60 -10.32 -2.16
N LEU A 203 -3.52 -9.57 -2.00
CA LEU A 203 -3.54 -8.10 -2.07
C LEU A 203 -3.93 -7.58 -3.46
N LYS A 204 -3.44 -8.21 -4.54
CA LYS A 204 -3.87 -7.92 -5.91
C LYS A 204 -5.38 -8.11 -6.06
N ASN A 205 -5.89 -9.28 -5.67
CA ASN A 205 -7.29 -9.65 -5.83
C ASN A 205 -8.21 -8.73 -5.02
N GLU A 206 -7.87 -8.44 -3.76
CA GLU A 206 -8.67 -7.55 -2.92
C GLU A 206 -8.63 -6.11 -3.43
N ALA A 207 -7.50 -5.63 -3.93
CA ALA A 207 -7.41 -4.31 -4.55
C ALA A 207 -8.30 -4.20 -5.79
N LEU A 208 -8.34 -5.23 -6.63
CA LEU A 208 -9.27 -5.29 -7.77
C LEU A 208 -10.73 -5.26 -7.31
N ASN A 209 -11.10 -6.07 -6.32
CA ASN A 209 -12.45 -6.10 -5.74
C ASN A 209 -12.87 -4.74 -5.18
N ILE A 210 -11.98 -4.05 -4.46
CA ILE A 210 -12.23 -2.71 -3.94
C ILE A 210 -12.44 -1.72 -5.10
N ARG A 211 -11.63 -1.80 -6.14
CA ARG A 211 -11.73 -0.91 -7.30
C ARG A 211 -13.02 -1.12 -8.09
N ILE A 212 -13.43 -2.37 -8.32
CA ILE A 212 -14.69 -2.72 -8.99
C ILE A 212 -15.87 -2.20 -8.18
N ARG A 213 -15.94 -2.51 -6.88
CA ARG A 213 -17.02 -2.02 -5.99
C ARG A 213 -17.12 -0.49 -5.98
N ARG A 214 -15.98 0.22 -6.00
CA ARG A 214 -15.99 1.69 -6.08
C ARG A 214 -16.50 2.20 -7.43
N ALA A 215 -16.23 1.52 -8.52
CA ALA A 215 -16.74 1.89 -9.85
C ALA A 215 -18.25 1.66 -9.96
N GLU A 216 -18.75 0.53 -9.45
CA GLU A 216 -20.18 0.20 -9.39
C GLU A 216 -20.96 1.22 -8.54
N PHE A 217 -20.45 1.56 -7.36
CA PHE A 217 -21.10 2.54 -6.48
C PHE A 217 -21.24 3.91 -7.14
N ARG A 218 -20.22 4.37 -7.87
CA ARG A 218 -20.27 5.63 -8.62
C ARG A 218 -21.30 5.62 -9.74
N SER A 219 -21.38 4.52 -10.48
CA SER A 219 -22.37 4.44 -11.55
C SER A 219 -23.80 4.60 -11.03
N VAL A 220 -24.08 4.17 -9.79
CA VAL A 220 -25.38 4.35 -9.14
C VAL A 220 -25.58 5.84 -8.72
N GLU A 221 -24.57 6.46 -8.12
CA GLU A 221 -24.63 7.89 -7.74
C GLU A 221 -24.79 8.80 -8.97
N ASP A 222 -24.09 8.50 -10.06
CA ASP A 222 -24.19 9.27 -11.33
C ASP A 222 -25.61 9.17 -11.92
N VAL A 223 -26.22 7.98 -11.89
CA VAL A 223 -27.60 7.77 -12.36
C VAL A 223 -28.61 8.52 -11.49
N GLU A 224 -28.44 8.47 -10.17
CA GLU A 224 -29.33 9.16 -9.22
C GLU A 224 -29.21 10.68 -9.34
N THR A 225 -27.99 11.18 -9.52
CA THR A 225 -27.72 12.61 -9.75
C THR A 225 -28.32 13.09 -11.08
N LEU A 226 -28.17 12.31 -12.15
CA LEU A 226 -28.78 12.64 -13.45
C LEU A 226 -30.30 12.58 -13.40
N ALA A 227 -30.89 11.63 -12.69
CA ALA A 227 -32.33 11.55 -12.47
C ALA A 227 -32.87 12.78 -11.71
N ASN A 228 -32.19 13.21 -10.65
CA ASN A 228 -32.54 14.39 -9.88
C ASN A 228 -32.40 15.69 -10.69
N LEU A 229 -31.36 15.81 -11.53
CA LEU A 229 -31.19 16.93 -12.47
C LEU A 229 -32.30 16.96 -13.54
N ALA A 230 -32.68 15.80 -14.06
CA ALA A 230 -33.77 15.68 -15.04
C ALA A 230 -35.12 16.06 -14.40
N LEU A 231 -35.38 15.66 -13.17
CA LEU A 231 -36.58 16.05 -12.41
C LEU A 231 -36.61 17.56 -12.12
N ALA A 232 -35.47 18.14 -11.73
CA ALA A 232 -35.36 19.59 -11.50
C ALA A 232 -35.56 20.41 -12.78
N SER A 233 -35.10 19.91 -13.95
CA SER A 233 -35.28 20.57 -15.25
C SER A 233 -36.69 20.44 -15.81
N SER A 234 -37.47 19.43 -15.39
CA SER A 234 -38.86 19.21 -15.80
C SER A 234 -39.89 20.02 -15.04
N GLY A 235 -39.48 20.76 -14.00
CA GLY A 235 -40.38 21.63 -13.20
C GLY A 235 -41.44 20.88 -12.36
N ALA A 236 -41.28 19.55 -12.20
CA ALA A 236 -42.17 18.75 -11.37
C ALA A 236 -41.76 18.85 -9.90
N SER A 237 -42.55 19.58 -9.10
CA SER A 237 -42.46 19.58 -7.66
C SER A 237 -42.83 18.21 -7.11
N VAL A 238 -41.86 17.51 -6.52
CA VAL A 238 -42.14 16.28 -5.77
C VAL A 238 -42.74 16.69 -4.44
N GLU A 239 -44.07 16.53 -4.27
CA GLU A 239 -44.71 16.53 -2.98
C GLU A 239 -44.20 15.26 -2.23
N THR A 240 -43.39 15.49 -1.20
CA THR A 240 -42.97 14.42 -0.29
C THR A 240 -44.16 14.06 0.60
N GLU A 241 -44.92 13.04 0.22
CA GLU A 241 -45.81 12.37 1.15
C GLU A 241 -44.95 11.67 2.22
N SER A 242 -44.99 12.22 3.41
CA SER A 242 -44.46 11.59 4.61
C SER A 242 -45.32 10.38 4.98
N THR A 243 -45.03 9.23 4.43
CA THR A 243 -45.63 7.98 4.88
C THR A 243 -44.98 7.59 6.21
N THR A 244 -45.70 7.96 7.30
CA THR A 244 -45.39 7.50 8.65
C THR A 244 -45.45 5.98 8.70
N CYS A 245 -44.36 5.37 9.07
CA CYS A 245 -44.21 3.91 9.26
C CYS A 245 -44.86 3.52 10.62
N GLU A 246 -46.18 3.41 10.65
CA GLU A 246 -46.96 2.78 11.72
C GLU A 246 -47.79 1.67 11.11
N SER A 247 -47.28 0.44 11.07
CA SER A 247 -48.03 -0.81 11.09
C SER A 247 -47.23 -2.03 10.66
N VAL A 248 -46.22 -2.41 11.44
CA VAL A 248 -45.75 -3.83 11.48
C VAL A 248 -45.42 -4.19 12.94
N GLN A 249 -46.41 -4.19 13.79
CA GLN A 249 -46.40 -4.93 15.06
C GLN A 249 -47.77 -5.50 15.30
N LYS A 250 -48.07 -6.67 14.70
CA LYS A 250 -49.07 -7.64 15.16
C LYS A 250 -49.15 -8.82 14.16
N ALA A 251 -48.28 -9.76 14.29
CA ALA A 251 -48.48 -11.13 13.85
C ALA A 251 -47.34 -12.03 14.36
N THR A 252 -47.30 -12.26 15.68
CA THR A 252 -46.65 -13.47 16.25
C THR A 252 -47.28 -13.73 17.62
N ALA A 253 -48.49 -14.27 17.62
CA ALA A 253 -49.08 -15.03 18.73
C ALA A 253 -50.30 -15.79 18.19
N LEU A 254 -50.05 -17.01 17.76
CA LEU A 254 -50.92 -18.19 17.85
C LEU A 254 -50.13 -19.39 17.41
#